data_024b0611f182dc609129acabab77634e
#
_entry.id   024b0611f182dc609129acabab77634e
#
_cell.length_a   1.000
_cell.length_b   1.000
_cell.length_c   1.000
_cell.angle_alpha   90.00
_cell.angle_beta   90.00
_cell.angle_gamma   90.00
#
_symmetry.space_group_name_H-M   'P 1'
#
loop_
_entity.id
_entity.type
_entity.pdbx_description
1 polymer ?
#
loop_
_entity_poly.entity_id
_entity_poly.type
_entity_poly.pdbx_seq_one_letter_code
_entity_poly.pdbx_strand_id
1 'polypeptide(L)'
;MELGLVTSGEALASVDALLPKLIEAKVGSRIAAQDPTVWGPAAEAESSIRLGWVNPFEAAGKLIPAILELRDELQKENLTRVVLCGMGGSSLAPEVIAAHDEVDLVICDTTDPSMVKQIVESDLERTVVVVSSKSGSTVETDSQRRAFTAAFQAAGIDPATRLVLVTDPGSPMDNPEGVRAVFNADPTVGGR
;
A
#
# COMPACT_ATOMS: atom_id res chain seq x y z
N MET A 1 -10.52 -9.12 -24.30
CA MET A 1 -10.44 -10.39 -23.53
C MET A 1 -11.74 -10.51 -22.74
N GLU A 2 -12.52 -11.53 -23.06
CA GLU A 2 -13.78 -11.77 -22.37
C GLU A 2 -13.48 -12.57 -21.10
N LEU A 3 -13.79 -12.00 -19.93
CA LEU A 3 -13.64 -12.69 -18.66
C LEU A 3 -14.83 -13.60 -18.43
N GLY A 4 -14.62 -14.89 -18.48
CA GLY A 4 -15.61 -15.90 -18.15
C GLY A 4 -15.40 -16.46 -16.75
N LEU A 5 -16.48 -16.52 -15.96
CA LEU A 5 -16.46 -17.20 -14.67
C LEU A 5 -17.14 -18.57 -14.82
N VAL A 6 -16.42 -19.63 -14.47
CA VAL A 6 -16.96 -20.99 -14.43
C VAL A 6 -17.11 -21.40 -12.97
N THR A 7 -18.33 -21.71 -12.55
CA THR A 7 -18.65 -22.21 -11.20
C THR A 7 -19.22 -23.62 -11.28
N SER A 8 -19.02 -24.42 -10.23
CA SER A 8 -19.57 -25.78 -10.14
C SER A 8 -19.97 -26.13 -8.72
N GLY A 9 -20.79 -27.19 -8.55
CA GLY A 9 -21.21 -27.67 -7.26
C GLY A 9 -22.04 -26.66 -6.46
N GLU A 10 -21.80 -26.55 -5.17
CA GLU A 10 -22.53 -25.64 -4.25
C GLU A 10 -22.30 -24.16 -4.60
N ALA A 11 -21.15 -23.81 -5.15
CA ALA A 11 -20.89 -22.44 -5.61
C ALA A 11 -21.82 -22.03 -6.75
N LEU A 12 -22.08 -22.93 -7.71
CA LEU A 12 -23.03 -22.68 -8.80
C LEU A 12 -24.45 -22.45 -8.27
N ALA A 13 -24.93 -23.33 -7.36
CA ALA A 13 -26.25 -23.18 -6.76
C ALA A 13 -26.39 -21.84 -6.01
N SER A 14 -25.35 -21.40 -5.32
CA SER A 14 -25.34 -20.11 -4.63
C SER A 14 -25.36 -18.92 -5.60
N VAL A 15 -24.62 -18.99 -6.69
CA VAL A 15 -24.65 -17.96 -7.76
C VAL A 15 -26.03 -17.87 -8.37
N ASP A 16 -26.62 -19.01 -8.76
CA ASP A 16 -27.98 -19.06 -9.37
C ASP A 16 -29.06 -18.49 -8.44
N ALA A 17 -28.91 -18.70 -7.13
CA ALA A 17 -29.86 -18.19 -6.15
C ALA A 17 -29.69 -16.68 -5.84
N LEU A 18 -28.48 -16.17 -5.88
CA LEU A 18 -28.16 -14.78 -5.48
C LEU A 18 -28.11 -13.81 -6.65
N LEU A 19 -27.62 -14.23 -7.81
CA LEU A 19 -27.40 -13.33 -8.94
C LEU A 19 -28.66 -12.57 -9.38
N PRO A 20 -29.88 -13.18 -9.49
CA PRO A 20 -31.08 -12.44 -9.81
C PRO A 20 -31.40 -11.33 -8.82
N LYS A 21 -31.18 -11.56 -7.52
CA LYS A 21 -31.40 -10.58 -6.45
C LYS A 21 -30.42 -9.42 -6.52
N LEU A 22 -29.14 -9.70 -6.83
CA LEU A 22 -28.12 -8.69 -7.00
C LEU A 22 -28.38 -7.80 -8.24
N ILE A 23 -28.89 -8.40 -9.31
CA ILE A 23 -29.29 -7.68 -10.53
C ILE A 23 -30.50 -6.79 -10.25
N GLU A 24 -31.56 -7.32 -9.61
CA GLU A 24 -32.75 -6.55 -9.24
C GLU A 24 -32.41 -5.37 -8.33
N ALA A 25 -31.56 -5.58 -7.34
CA ALA A 25 -31.06 -4.56 -6.43
C ALA A 25 -30.03 -3.61 -7.08
N LYS A 26 -29.66 -3.82 -8.34
CA LYS A 26 -28.66 -3.02 -9.10
C LYS A 26 -27.33 -2.85 -8.36
N VAL A 27 -26.88 -3.88 -7.65
CA VAL A 27 -25.73 -3.80 -6.74
C VAL A 27 -24.49 -3.28 -7.45
N GLY A 28 -24.14 -3.80 -8.62
CA GLY A 28 -22.96 -3.35 -9.39
C GLY A 28 -23.02 -1.87 -9.75
N SER A 29 -24.15 -1.40 -10.27
CA SER A 29 -24.34 0.01 -10.63
C SER A 29 -24.30 0.94 -9.40
N ARG A 30 -24.85 0.49 -8.28
CA ARG A 30 -24.82 1.23 -7.01
C ARG A 30 -23.41 1.32 -6.43
N ILE A 31 -22.65 0.23 -6.48
CA ILE A 31 -21.22 0.26 -6.10
C ILE A 31 -20.45 1.24 -6.99
N ALA A 32 -20.64 1.18 -8.32
CA ALA A 32 -19.99 2.09 -9.24
C ALA A 32 -20.36 3.58 -8.99
N ALA A 33 -21.57 3.82 -8.47
CA ALA A 33 -22.02 5.15 -8.05
C ALA A 33 -21.58 5.54 -6.63
N GLN A 34 -20.80 4.70 -5.95
CA GLN A 34 -20.38 4.87 -4.55
C GLN A 34 -21.56 5.04 -3.58
N ASP A 35 -22.65 4.31 -3.82
CA ASP A 35 -23.83 4.31 -2.95
C ASP A 35 -23.52 3.58 -1.62
N PRO A 36 -23.47 4.28 -0.47
CA PRO A 36 -23.09 3.67 0.79
C PRO A 36 -24.17 2.72 1.35
N THR A 37 -25.38 2.77 0.81
CA THR A 37 -26.51 2.00 1.33
C THR A 37 -26.56 0.55 0.79
N VAL A 38 -25.64 0.19 -0.11
CA VAL A 38 -25.57 -1.15 -0.73
C VAL A 38 -25.49 -2.27 0.31
N TRP A 39 -24.75 -2.04 1.39
CA TRP A 39 -24.50 -3.05 2.44
C TRP A 39 -25.46 -2.98 3.63
N GLY A 40 -26.50 -2.14 3.52
CA GLY A 40 -27.55 -1.96 4.54
C GLY A 40 -27.16 -0.97 5.64
N PRO A 41 -28.15 -0.63 6.51
CA PRO A 41 -28.03 0.47 7.47
C PRO A 41 -26.86 0.32 8.47
N ALA A 42 -26.52 -0.91 8.85
CA ALA A 42 -25.46 -1.16 9.80
C ALA A 42 -24.05 -0.82 9.26
N ALA A 43 -23.88 -0.86 7.94
CA ALA A 43 -22.61 -0.58 7.27
C ALA A 43 -22.55 0.85 6.68
N GLU A 44 -23.65 1.57 6.61
CA GLU A 44 -23.78 2.82 5.87
C GLU A 44 -22.79 3.90 6.37
N ALA A 45 -22.62 4.04 7.68
CA ALA A 45 -21.71 5.02 8.27
C ALA A 45 -20.26 4.79 7.81
N GLU A 46 -19.79 3.54 7.81
CA GLU A 46 -18.44 3.19 7.36
C GLU A 46 -18.32 3.27 5.83
N SER A 47 -19.32 2.76 5.12
CA SER A 47 -19.34 2.79 3.65
C SER A 47 -19.33 4.20 3.09
N SER A 48 -19.95 5.17 3.75
CA SER A 48 -19.99 6.57 3.30
C SER A 48 -18.62 7.23 3.24
N ILE A 49 -17.63 6.70 3.95
CA ILE A 49 -16.26 7.26 4.04
C ILE A 49 -15.19 6.32 3.48
N ARG A 50 -15.54 5.16 2.91
CA ARG A 50 -14.57 4.13 2.52
C ARG A 50 -14.66 3.66 1.07
N LEU A 51 -15.48 4.28 0.24
CA LEU A 51 -15.70 3.84 -1.14
C LEU A 51 -14.73 4.44 -2.17
N GLY A 52 -13.69 5.15 -1.76
CA GLY A 52 -12.67 5.69 -2.66
C GLY A 52 -11.98 4.64 -3.53
N TRP A 53 -11.95 3.38 -3.09
CA TRP A 53 -11.40 2.26 -3.87
C TRP A 53 -12.14 1.99 -5.18
N VAL A 54 -13.39 2.44 -5.32
CA VAL A 54 -14.17 2.27 -6.55
C VAL A 54 -13.59 3.07 -7.71
N ASN A 55 -12.98 4.23 -7.41
CA ASN A 55 -12.29 5.05 -8.42
C ASN A 55 -11.04 5.71 -7.82
N PRO A 56 -9.95 4.95 -7.59
CA PRO A 56 -8.72 5.47 -6.97
C PRO A 56 -7.84 6.27 -7.94
N PHE A 57 -8.14 6.26 -9.24
CA PHE A 57 -7.21 6.73 -10.29
C PHE A 57 -6.96 8.22 -10.24
N GLU A 58 -7.97 9.04 -9.90
CA GLU A 58 -7.81 10.49 -9.86
C GLU A 58 -6.89 10.92 -8.71
N ALA A 59 -7.09 10.37 -7.52
CA ALA A 59 -6.26 10.67 -6.36
C ALA A 59 -4.82 10.17 -6.56
N ALA A 60 -4.65 8.93 -7.01
CA ALA A 60 -3.34 8.34 -7.30
C ALA A 60 -2.60 9.10 -8.41
N GLY A 61 -3.31 9.53 -9.46
CA GLY A 61 -2.73 10.29 -10.57
C GLY A 61 -2.07 11.59 -10.16
N LYS A 62 -2.55 12.24 -9.11
CA LYS A 62 -1.96 13.48 -8.58
C LYS A 62 -0.58 13.28 -7.95
N LEU A 63 -0.27 12.06 -7.49
CA LEU A 63 1.01 11.74 -6.86
C LEU A 63 2.10 11.38 -7.89
N ILE A 64 1.72 10.96 -9.10
CA ILE A 64 2.66 10.45 -10.11
C ILE A 64 3.80 11.42 -10.42
N PRO A 65 3.58 12.73 -10.66
CA PRO A 65 4.68 13.65 -10.95
C PRO A 65 5.74 13.69 -9.84
N ALA A 66 5.33 13.80 -8.59
CA ALA A 66 6.24 13.86 -7.45
C ALA A 66 6.98 12.52 -7.23
N ILE A 67 6.31 11.38 -7.49
CA ILE A 67 6.95 10.06 -7.40
C ILE A 67 8.02 9.91 -8.49
N LEU A 68 7.74 10.36 -9.71
CA LEU A 68 8.71 10.31 -10.82
C LEU A 68 9.90 11.23 -10.56
N GLU A 69 9.68 12.42 -10.00
CA GLU A 69 10.75 13.33 -9.60
C GLU A 69 11.65 12.68 -8.54
N LEU A 70 11.07 12.12 -7.49
CA LEU A 70 11.81 11.40 -6.46
C LEU A 70 12.61 10.23 -7.05
N ARG A 71 12.01 9.42 -7.95
CA ARG A 71 12.71 8.33 -8.63
C ARG A 71 13.96 8.84 -9.36
N ASP A 72 13.83 9.94 -10.12
CA ASP A 72 14.93 10.51 -10.91
C ASP A 72 16.03 11.07 -10.02
N GLU A 73 15.69 11.63 -8.85
CA GLU A 73 16.65 12.04 -7.82
C GLU A 73 17.40 10.84 -7.25
N LEU A 74 16.69 9.79 -6.82
CA LEU A 74 17.28 8.58 -6.26
C LEU A 74 18.24 7.91 -7.25
N GLN A 75 17.89 7.88 -8.52
CA GLN A 75 18.76 7.35 -9.58
C GLN A 75 20.06 8.16 -9.74
N LYS A 76 19.97 9.50 -9.72
CA LYS A 76 21.16 10.39 -9.77
C LYS A 76 22.10 10.20 -8.58
N GLU A 77 21.55 9.86 -7.42
CA GLU A 77 22.29 9.57 -6.19
C GLU A 77 22.77 8.11 -6.11
N ASN A 78 22.53 7.29 -7.15
CA ASN A 78 22.84 5.86 -7.17
C ASN A 78 22.12 5.04 -6.08
N LEU A 79 20.94 5.50 -5.64
CA LEU A 79 20.07 4.80 -4.71
C LEU A 79 19.16 3.86 -5.48
N THR A 80 19.65 2.67 -5.77
CA THR A 80 19.03 1.71 -6.71
C THR A 80 18.37 0.52 -6.04
N ARG A 81 18.62 0.32 -4.74
CA ARG A 81 17.95 -0.74 -3.96
C ARG A 81 16.78 -0.18 -3.20
N VAL A 82 15.58 -0.67 -3.51
CA VAL A 82 14.35 -0.29 -2.81
C VAL A 82 13.95 -1.37 -1.83
N VAL A 83 13.80 -1.02 -0.56
CA VAL A 83 13.21 -1.89 0.47
C VAL A 83 11.84 -1.36 0.83
N LEU A 84 10.82 -2.20 0.73
CA LEU A 84 9.45 -1.88 1.13
C LEU A 84 9.14 -2.51 2.48
N CYS A 85 8.93 -1.67 3.49
CA CYS A 85 8.42 -2.07 4.79
C CYS A 85 6.90 -1.86 4.81
N GLY A 86 6.14 -2.94 4.87
CA GLY A 86 4.68 -2.91 4.88
C GLY A 86 4.11 -4.25 5.23
N MET A 87 2.89 -4.29 5.75
CA MET A 87 2.21 -5.52 6.14
C MET A 87 0.96 -5.74 5.29
N GLY A 88 0.70 -7.00 4.90
CA GLY A 88 -0.49 -7.39 4.15
C GLY A 88 -0.64 -6.65 2.82
N GLY A 89 -1.75 -5.92 2.61
CA GLY A 89 -2.01 -5.20 1.35
C GLY A 89 -0.98 -4.12 1.01
N SER A 90 -0.24 -3.62 2.00
CA SER A 90 0.83 -2.63 1.79
C SER A 90 2.10 -3.22 1.17
N SER A 91 2.28 -4.55 1.17
CA SER A 91 3.42 -5.25 0.59
C SER A 91 3.05 -6.14 -0.58
N LEU A 92 1.95 -6.91 -0.48
CA LEU A 92 1.59 -7.94 -1.47
C LEU A 92 1.33 -7.39 -2.88
N ALA A 93 0.60 -6.30 -3.01
CA ALA A 93 0.31 -5.73 -4.33
C ALA A 93 1.58 -5.17 -5.00
N PRO A 94 2.42 -4.36 -4.31
CA PRO A 94 3.71 -3.94 -4.85
C PRO A 94 4.62 -5.11 -5.22
N GLU A 95 4.67 -6.18 -4.42
CA GLU A 95 5.45 -7.39 -4.71
C GLU A 95 5.03 -8.04 -6.03
N VAL A 96 3.73 -8.27 -6.20
CA VAL A 96 3.19 -8.87 -7.43
C VAL A 96 3.47 -8.00 -8.65
N ILE A 97 3.29 -6.67 -8.54
CA ILE A 97 3.54 -5.73 -9.64
C ILE A 97 5.04 -5.73 -9.99
N ALA A 98 5.92 -5.62 -8.99
CA ALA A 98 7.36 -5.62 -9.20
C ALA A 98 7.85 -6.93 -9.83
N ALA A 99 7.33 -8.08 -9.38
CA ALA A 99 7.66 -9.38 -9.94
C ALA A 99 7.17 -9.54 -11.39
N HIS A 100 6.02 -8.96 -11.74
CA HIS A 100 5.51 -8.97 -13.11
C HIS A 100 6.37 -8.14 -14.06
N ASP A 101 6.84 -6.98 -13.59
CA ASP A 101 7.64 -6.04 -14.36
C ASP A 101 9.16 -6.31 -14.25
N GLU A 102 9.55 -7.43 -13.63
CA GLU A 102 10.94 -7.84 -13.39
C GLU A 102 11.77 -6.76 -12.67
N VAL A 103 11.13 -6.00 -11.77
CA VAL A 103 11.78 -4.98 -10.94
C VAL A 103 12.27 -5.61 -9.63
N ASP A 104 13.52 -5.34 -9.28
CA ASP A 104 14.11 -5.81 -8.01
C ASP A 104 13.58 -4.96 -6.85
N LEU A 105 12.64 -5.54 -6.09
CA LEU A 105 12.04 -4.96 -4.90
C LEU A 105 12.25 -5.90 -3.71
N VAL A 106 12.90 -5.39 -2.66
CA VAL A 106 13.08 -6.14 -1.42
C VAL A 106 11.89 -5.90 -0.51
N ILE A 107 11.16 -6.96 -0.16
CA ILE A 107 10.02 -6.88 0.76
C ILE A 107 10.49 -7.17 2.19
N CYS A 108 10.13 -6.29 3.13
CA CYS A 108 10.32 -6.46 4.56
C CYS A 108 8.93 -6.42 5.24
N ASP A 109 8.24 -7.57 5.24
CA ASP A 109 6.90 -7.76 5.82
C ASP A 109 6.89 -8.78 6.96
N THR A 110 8.04 -8.96 7.59
CA THR A 110 8.26 -9.94 8.65
C THR A 110 8.65 -9.27 9.97
N THR A 111 8.38 -9.95 11.08
CA THR A 111 8.89 -9.62 12.42
C THR A 111 9.99 -10.56 12.88
N ASP A 112 10.40 -11.53 12.06
CA ASP A 112 11.53 -12.38 12.37
C ASP A 112 12.84 -11.59 12.43
N PRO A 113 13.53 -11.54 13.61
CA PRO A 113 14.70 -10.70 13.77
C PRO A 113 15.86 -11.06 12.83
N SER A 114 15.97 -12.34 12.47
CA SER A 114 17.07 -12.83 11.61
C SER A 114 16.85 -12.35 10.17
N MET A 115 15.62 -12.42 9.68
CA MET A 115 15.27 -11.94 8.35
C MET A 115 15.39 -10.42 8.28
N VAL A 116 14.85 -9.69 9.26
CA VAL A 116 14.95 -8.23 9.31
C VAL A 116 16.42 -7.81 9.34
N LYS A 117 17.25 -8.45 10.17
CA LYS A 117 18.68 -8.18 10.25
C LYS A 117 19.38 -8.39 8.91
N GLN A 118 19.10 -9.48 8.21
CA GLN A 118 19.69 -9.77 6.90
C GLN A 118 19.33 -8.69 5.86
N ILE A 119 18.09 -8.24 5.85
CA ILE A 119 17.62 -7.18 4.93
C ILE A 119 18.28 -5.84 5.28
N VAL A 120 18.32 -5.49 6.56
CA VAL A 120 18.84 -4.22 7.08
C VAL A 120 20.36 -4.10 6.87
N GLU A 121 21.12 -5.18 7.05
CA GLU A 121 22.58 -5.18 6.91
C GLU A 121 23.06 -5.28 5.46
N SER A 122 22.15 -5.46 4.50
CA SER A 122 22.49 -5.59 3.08
C SER A 122 22.49 -4.24 2.37
N ASP A 123 23.63 -3.87 1.79
CA ASP A 123 23.81 -2.76 0.82
C ASP A 123 23.13 -1.43 1.21
N LEU A 124 23.32 -0.99 2.47
CA LEU A 124 22.71 0.24 2.99
C LEU A 124 23.06 1.49 2.19
N GLU A 125 24.26 1.55 1.61
CA GLU A 125 24.74 2.72 0.87
C GLU A 125 23.87 3.04 -0.35
N ARG A 126 23.33 2.01 -1.01
CA ARG A 126 22.44 2.17 -2.18
C ARG A 126 20.97 1.99 -1.86
N THR A 127 20.60 1.89 -0.58
CA THR A 127 19.26 1.58 -0.15
C THR A 127 18.43 2.84 0.10
N VAL A 128 17.21 2.87 -0.43
CA VAL A 128 16.09 3.70 0.00
C VAL A 128 15.01 2.79 0.61
N VAL A 129 14.39 3.24 1.68
CA VAL A 129 13.36 2.47 2.39
C VAL A 129 12.02 3.16 2.27
N VAL A 130 11.06 2.48 1.67
CA VAL A 130 9.66 2.91 1.60
C VAL A 130 8.91 2.25 2.74
N VAL A 131 8.40 3.06 3.66
CA VAL A 131 7.63 2.60 4.82
C VAL A 131 6.16 2.85 4.53
N SER A 132 5.40 1.79 4.28
CA SER A 132 4.00 1.86 3.89
C SER A 132 3.08 1.37 4.99
N SER A 133 2.36 2.29 5.62
CA SER A 133 1.35 2.00 6.63
C SER A 133 0.20 2.98 6.52
N LYS A 134 -0.96 2.51 6.05
CA LYS A 134 -2.15 3.35 5.90
C LYS A 134 -2.53 4.06 7.21
N SER A 135 -2.63 3.33 8.31
CA SER A 135 -2.97 3.89 9.62
C SER A 135 -1.83 4.68 10.27
N GLY A 136 -0.59 4.49 9.80
CA GLY A 136 0.61 5.04 10.44
C GLY A 136 0.90 4.49 11.84
N SER A 137 0.16 3.48 12.30
CA SER A 137 0.25 2.91 13.65
C SER A 137 0.55 1.41 13.69
N THR A 138 0.87 0.81 12.54
CA THR A 138 1.23 -0.61 12.45
C THR A 138 2.56 -0.84 13.16
N VAL A 139 2.54 -1.59 14.25
CA VAL A 139 3.71 -1.78 15.14
C VAL A 139 4.88 -2.42 14.41
N GLU A 140 4.61 -3.41 13.57
CA GLU A 140 5.61 -4.11 12.76
C GLU A 140 6.32 -3.13 11.83
N THR A 141 5.56 -2.35 11.08
CA THR A 141 6.08 -1.39 10.12
C THR A 141 6.88 -0.27 10.79
N ASP A 142 6.42 0.25 11.95
CA ASP A 142 7.18 1.23 12.72
C ASP A 142 8.46 0.62 13.31
N SER A 143 8.43 -0.64 13.74
CA SER A 143 9.61 -1.34 14.24
C SER A 143 10.66 -1.52 13.15
N GLN A 144 10.24 -1.88 11.94
CA GLN A 144 11.12 -1.98 10.76
C GLN A 144 11.71 -0.61 10.42
N ARG A 145 10.90 0.46 10.38
CA ARG A 145 11.37 1.83 10.17
C ARG A 145 12.46 2.22 11.17
N ARG A 146 12.24 1.93 12.46
CA ARG A 146 13.23 2.22 13.53
C ARG A 146 14.51 1.41 13.36
N ALA A 147 14.41 0.14 12.94
CA ALA A 147 15.58 -0.68 12.68
C ALA A 147 16.43 -0.12 11.54
N PHE A 148 15.82 0.31 10.44
CA PHE A 148 16.53 0.97 9.35
C PHE A 148 17.11 2.32 9.75
N THR A 149 16.37 3.13 10.54
CA THR A 149 16.88 4.40 11.07
C THR A 149 18.16 4.19 11.87
N ALA A 150 18.16 3.22 12.79
CA ALA A 150 19.33 2.90 13.60
C ALA A 150 20.50 2.39 12.75
N ALA A 151 20.23 1.56 11.75
CA ALA A 151 21.26 1.03 10.85
C ALA A 151 21.90 2.15 9.99
N PHE A 152 21.12 3.05 9.42
CA PHE A 152 21.63 4.20 8.68
C PHE A 152 22.50 5.09 9.58
N GLN A 153 22.03 5.41 10.78
CA GLN A 153 22.80 6.19 11.75
C GLN A 153 24.14 5.52 12.12
N ALA A 154 24.11 4.21 12.37
CA ALA A 154 25.32 3.44 12.66
C ALA A 154 26.32 3.42 11.49
N ALA A 155 25.81 3.46 10.25
CA ALA A 155 26.63 3.56 9.05
C ALA A 155 27.06 5.00 8.69
N GLY A 156 26.68 6.00 9.50
CA GLY A 156 26.98 7.42 9.21
C GLY A 156 26.15 8.01 8.07
N ILE A 157 25.05 7.36 7.71
CA ILE A 157 24.10 7.80 6.69
C ILE A 157 22.96 8.57 7.37
N ASP A 158 22.61 9.74 6.85
CA ASP A 158 21.46 10.48 7.35
C ASP A 158 20.15 9.79 6.93
N PRO A 159 19.33 9.28 7.88
CA PRO A 159 18.06 8.64 7.57
C PRO A 159 17.08 9.54 6.79
N ALA A 160 17.18 10.87 6.99
CA ALA A 160 16.35 11.84 6.28
C ALA A 160 16.56 11.81 4.76
N THR A 161 17.65 11.27 4.29
CA THR A 161 17.95 11.13 2.84
C THR A 161 17.48 9.79 2.27
N ARG A 162 16.98 8.86 3.11
CA ARG A 162 16.75 7.44 2.77
C ARG A 162 15.34 6.96 3.02
N LEU A 163 14.60 7.60 3.93
CA LEU A 163 13.28 7.15 4.34
C LEU A 163 12.19 7.87 3.54
N VAL A 164 11.29 7.10 2.96
CA VAL A 164 10.07 7.59 2.27
C VAL A 164 8.87 6.98 2.98
N LEU A 165 7.91 7.81 3.36
CA LEU A 165 6.70 7.34 4.05
C LEU A 165 5.50 7.37 3.10
N VAL A 166 4.67 6.33 3.17
CA VAL A 166 3.36 6.25 2.49
C VAL A 166 2.30 5.97 3.55
N THR A 167 1.42 6.95 3.80
CA THR A 167 0.46 6.87 4.92
C THR A 167 -0.76 7.76 4.66
N ASP A 168 -1.80 7.61 5.47
CA ASP A 168 -2.95 8.53 5.42
C ASP A 168 -2.59 9.91 6.00
N PRO A 169 -3.19 10.98 5.46
CA PRO A 169 -3.03 12.33 6.03
C PRO A 169 -3.46 12.37 7.51
N GLY A 170 -2.66 13.02 8.34
CA GLY A 170 -2.90 13.14 9.77
C GLY A 170 -2.65 11.88 10.60
N SER A 171 -2.09 10.83 10.00
CA SER A 171 -1.66 9.64 10.73
C SER A 171 -0.42 9.92 11.60
N PRO A 172 -0.08 9.06 12.58
CA PRO A 172 1.14 9.20 13.36
C PRO A 172 2.44 9.21 12.54
N MET A 173 2.42 8.64 11.33
CA MET A 173 3.55 8.66 10.38
C MET A 173 3.52 9.84 9.41
N ASP A 174 2.45 10.63 9.36
CA ASP A 174 2.36 11.81 8.51
C ASP A 174 3.20 12.96 9.09
N ASN A 175 4.51 12.74 9.16
CA ASN A 175 5.47 13.70 9.65
C ASN A 175 6.66 13.78 8.67
N PRO A 176 6.90 14.94 8.04
CA PRO A 176 8.02 15.13 7.11
C PRO A 176 9.37 15.27 7.80
N GLU A 177 9.42 15.41 9.14
CA GLU A 177 10.68 15.56 9.86
C GLU A 177 11.50 14.27 9.85
N GLY A 178 12.77 14.39 9.48
CA GLY A 178 13.71 13.27 9.47
C GLY A 178 13.45 12.21 8.41
N VAL A 179 12.70 12.54 7.35
CA VAL A 179 12.44 11.67 6.19
C VAL A 179 12.61 12.43 4.87
N ARG A 180 12.89 11.71 3.80
CA ARG A 180 13.09 12.29 2.47
C ARG A 180 11.80 12.79 1.83
N ALA A 181 10.74 12.02 1.97
CA ALA A 181 9.43 12.36 1.42
C ALA A 181 8.30 11.68 2.19
N VAL A 182 7.13 12.30 2.18
CA VAL A 182 5.87 11.70 2.63
C VAL A 182 4.87 11.76 1.49
N PHE A 183 4.30 10.61 1.13
CA PHE A 183 3.20 10.51 0.18
C PHE A 183 1.93 10.15 0.93
N ASN A 184 0.96 11.04 0.88
CA ASN A 184 -0.32 10.82 1.52
C ASN A 184 -1.25 10.00 0.62
N ALA A 185 -1.68 8.86 1.13
CA ALA A 185 -2.67 8.01 0.49
C ALA A 185 -4.07 8.65 0.55
N ASP A 186 -4.99 8.15 -0.27
CA ASP A 186 -6.39 8.57 -0.20
C ASP A 186 -7.06 7.95 1.05
N PRO A 187 -7.46 8.76 2.05
CA PRO A 187 -8.06 8.27 3.29
C PRO A 187 -9.44 7.64 3.06
N THR A 188 -10.08 7.89 1.93
CA THR A 188 -11.37 7.30 1.58
C THR A 188 -11.25 5.88 1.03
N VAL A 189 -10.05 5.41 0.72
CA VAL A 189 -9.81 4.02 0.35
C VAL A 189 -9.76 3.18 1.63
N GLY A 190 -10.68 2.22 1.76
CA GLY A 190 -10.70 1.29 2.89
C GLY A 190 -9.40 0.49 2.94
N GLY A 191 -8.76 0.46 4.11
CA GLY A 191 -7.52 -0.28 4.31
C GLY A 191 -7.77 -1.62 4.99
N ARG A 192 -7.77 -2.70 4.22
CA ARG A 192 -7.51 -4.08 4.72
C ARG A 192 -7.27 -5.02 3.56
#